data_35d9772647bdcd42389cf2f74f4a4249
#
_entry.id   35d9772647bdcd42389cf2f74f4a4249
#
_cell.length_a   1.000
_cell.length_b   1.000
_cell.length_c   1.000
_cell.angle_alpha   90.00
_cell.angle_beta   90.00
_cell.angle_gamma   90.00
#
_symmetry.space_group_name_H-M   'P 1'
#
loop_
_entity.id
_entity.type
_entity.pdbx_description
1 polymer ?
#
loop_
_entity_poly.entity_id
_entity_poly.type
_entity_poly.pdbx_seq_one_letter_code
_entity_poly.pdbx_strand_id
1 'polypeptide(L)'
;MRTGSLNRTPFDLSNVDKFLNSIKSESFIVYTRNAKGDEPAELCIYDAVGKDWDGSGIDAKDVSAFLAENRGKAVNIKINSPGGLVYDGLTIYNSLISHDGPVTATIEGIAASIASIIAMAADKVRMSAVASMMVHRAIGVCIGNESDMEDCRAWLATIDKQLSNVYAGKTGRKASTMLDYMKGNVDGTLFDAQAALDAKLIDEIIPVRGDKKKNAKNEVETKIEDVPDETEVRNELDKSLAAETHRKIMKQKASARLRVLEVSGE
;
A
#
# COMPACT_ATOMS: atom_id res chain seq x y z
N MET A 1 -24.10 -14.68 43.85
CA MET A 1 -23.95 -14.37 42.41
C MET A 1 -22.88 -13.32 42.28
N ARG A 2 -21.69 -13.65 41.84
CA ARG A 2 -20.61 -12.67 41.59
C ARG A 2 -20.61 -12.34 40.10
N THR A 3 -21.04 -11.11 39.76
CA THR A 3 -20.93 -10.56 38.42
C THR A 3 -19.47 -10.14 38.20
N GLY A 4 -18.72 -10.97 37.49
CA GLY A 4 -17.38 -10.63 37.04
C GLY A 4 -17.47 -9.58 35.93
N SER A 5 -17.05 -8.36 36.24
CA SER A 5 -16.84 -7.29 35.26
C SER A 5 -15.74 -7.72 34.31
N LEU A 6 -16.09 -7.96 33.05
CA LEU A 6 -15.15 -8.10 31.94
C LEU A 6 -14.64 -6.71 31.54
N ASN A 7 -13.62 -6.21 32.26
CA ASN A 7 -12.82 -5.09 31.77
C ASN A 7 -11.96 -5.58 30.61
N ARG A 8 -12.54 -5.68 29.43
CA ARG A 8 -11.81 -5.64 28.16
C ARG A 8 -11.78 -4.19 27.70
N THR A 9 -10.67 -3.49 27.95
CA THR A 9 -10.35 -2.28 27.21
C THR A 9 -10.19 -2.66 25.75
N PRO A 10 -11.07 -2.26 24.86
CA PRO A 10 -10.92 -2.55 23.45
C PRO A 10 -9.89 -1.56 22.90
N PHE A 11 -8.85 -2.09 22.29
CA PHE A 11 -7.88 -1.38 21.49
C PHE A 11 -6.79 -0.60 22.26
N ASP A 12 -5.60 -1.18 22.30
CA ASP A 12 -4.39 -0.46 22.72
C ASP A 12 -3.92 0.46 21.57
N LEU A 13 -4.38 1.70 21.58
CA LEU A 13 -4.00 2.75 20.64
C LEU A 13 -2.50 3.06 20.65
N SER A 14 -1.76 2.63 21.68
CA SER A 14 -0.31 2.87 21.79
C SER A 14 0.50 2.16 20.70
N ASN A 15 -0.03 1.09 20.12
CA ASN A 15 0.60 0.38 19.00
C ASN A 15 0.31 1.08 17.67
N VAL A 16 -0.83 1.73 17.53
CA VAL A 16 -1.16 2.54 16.35
C VAL A 16 -0.29 3.80 16.33
N ASP A 17 -0.13 4.48 17.46
CA ASP A 17 0.77 5.64 17.59
C ASP A 17 2.24 5.27 17.35
N LYS A 18 2.69 4.10 17.81
CA LYS A 18 4.04 3.60 17.53
C LYS A 18 4.21 3.26 16.05
N PHE A 19 3.21 2.69 15.42
CA PHE A 19 3.21 2.41 13.98
C PHE A 19 3.20 3.73 13.19
N LEU A 20 2.33 4.66 13.51
CA LEU A 20 2.28 5.99 12.88
C LEU A 20 3.57 6.78 13.13
N ASN A 21 4.16 6.71 14.32
CA ASN A 21 5.43 7.37 14.63
C ASN A 21 6.64 6.65 14.00
N SER A 22 6.57 5.36 13.71
CA SER A 22 7.62 4.65 12.96
C SER A 22 7.63 5.00 11.47
N ILE A 23 6.53 5.56 10.95
CA ILE A 23 6.40 6.06 9.57
C ILE A 23 6.82 7.54 9.48
N LYS A 24 7.04 8.22 10.60
CA LYS A 24 7.64 9.56 10.63
C LYS A 24 9.11 9.47 10.25
N SER A 25 9.38 9.13 9.01
CA SER A 25 10.67 9.33 8.38
C SER A 25 10.66 10.69 7.70
N GLU A 26 11.81 11.31 7.75
CA GLU A 26 12.22 12.61 7.20
C GLU A 26 11.35 13.10 6.03
N SER A 27 10.94 14.36 6.10
CA SER A 27 10.14 15.08 5.09
C SER A 27 10.57 14.75 3.67
N PHE A 28 9.83 13.89 2.99
CA PHE A 28 10.04 13.64 1.57
C PHE A 28 9.44 14.81 0.79
N ILE A 29 10.31 15.55 0.15
CA ILE A 29 9.94 16.67 -0.71
C ILE A 29 9.21 16.10 -1.94
N VAL A 30 8.03 16.62 -2.25
CA VAL A 30 7.39 16.37 -3.54
C VAL A 30 8.30 16.97 -4.62
N TYR A 31 9.03 16.13 -5.32
CA TYR A 31 9.80 16.60 -6.46
C TYR A 31 8.88 16.72 -7.66
N THR A 32 8.73 17.94 -8.14
CA THR A 32 8.09 18.23 -9.42
C THR A 32 9.11 18.83 -10.37
N ARG A 33 9.05 18.42 -11.61
CA ARG A 33 9.81 19.02 -12.70
C ARG A 33 8.85 19.33 -13.84
N ASN A 34 8.69 20.60 -14.16
CA ASN A 34 7.86 21.02 -15.28
C ASN A 34 8.43 20.52 -16.61
N ALA A 35 7.55 20.23 -17.56
CA ALA A 35 7.93 19.83 -18.89
C ALA A 35 8.83 20.88 -19.56
N LYS A 36 9.91 20.44 -20.21
CA LYS A 36 10.84 21.30 -20.94
C LYS A 36 11.01 20.78 -22.37
N GLY A 37 10.52 21.56 -23.34
CA GLY A 37 10.47 21.09 -24.71
C GLY A 37 9.57 19.86 -24.84
N ASP A 38 10.09 18.79 -25.44
CA ASP A 38 9.40 17.52 -25.61
C ASP A 38 9.59 16.53 -24.41
N GLU A 39 10.37 16.95 -23.39
CA GLU A 39 10.52 16.14 -22.19
C GLU A 39 9.24 16.14 -21.35
N PRO A 40 8.80 14.97 -20.82
CA PRO A 40 7.64 14.91 -19.93
C PRO A 40 7.90 15.66 -18.63
N ALA A 41 6.84 16.21 -18.05
CA ALA A 41 6.86 16.68 -16.67
C ALA A 41 6.99 15.49 -15.73
N GLU A 42 7.64 15.67 -14.58
CA GLU A 42 7.79 14.62 -13.56
C GLU A 42 7.10 15.03 -12.26
N LEU A 43 6.33 14.11 -11.71
CA LEU A 43 5.69 14.20 -10.39
C LEU A 43 6.10 13.00 -9.55
N CYS A 44 6.75 13.23 -8.42
CA CYS A 44 7.12 12.17 -7.48
C CYS A 44 6.12 12.11 -6.33
N ILE A 45 5.50 10.95 -6.12
CA ILE A 45 4.63 10.61 -5.00
C ILE A 45 5.43 9.66 -4.11
N TYR A 46 6.29 10.25 -3.25
CA TYR A 46 7.26 9.52 -2.42
C TYR A 46 6.94 9.58 -0.93
N ASP A 47 5.74 10.00 -0.57
CA ASP A 47 5.29 10.10 0.81
C ASP A 47 3.83 9.61 0.95
N ALA A 48 3.28 9.69 2.16
CA ALA A 48 1.88 9.45 2.42
C ALA A 48 0.99 10.41 1.59
N VAL A 49 -0.16 9.93 1.16
CA VAL A 49 -1.16 10.72 0.43
C VAL A 49 -2.04 11.48 1.42
N GLY A 50 -2.16 12.79 1.23
CA GLY A 50 -2.80 13.73 2.17
C GLY A 50 -1.78 14.37 3.11
N LYS A 51 -2.07 15.57 3.60
CA LYS A 51 -1.21 16.28 4.56
C LYS A 51 -1.46 15.79 5.98
N ASP A 52 -0.37 15.49 6.67
CA ASP A 52 -0.37 15.26 8.12
C ASP A 52 -0.30 16.60 8.89
N TRP A 53 -0.42 16.55 10.23
CA TRP A 53 -0.42 17.72 11.12
C TRP A 53 0.86 18.55 11.07
N ASP A 54 1.99 17.93 10.69
CA ASP A 54 3.28 18.60 10.50
C ASP A 54 3.48 19.18 9.10
N GLY A 55 2.49 19.02 8.21
CA GLY A 55 2.51 19.50 6.83
C GLY A 55 3.22 18.56 5.86
N SER A 56 3.72 17.39 6.32
CA SER A 56 4.27 16.35 5.45
C SER A 56 3.16 15.67 4.64
N GLY A 57 3.54 14.95 3.58
CA GLY A 57 2.64 14.21 2.71
C GLY A 57 2.27 14.93 1.42
N ILE A 58 1.60 14.23 0.53
CA ILE A 58 1.25 14.67 -0.82
C ILE A 58 -0.12 15.32 -0.81
N ASP A 59 -0.18 16.64 -0.97
CA ASP A 59 -1.43 17.40 -1.05
C ASP A 59 -2.06 17.28 -2.45
N ALA A 60 -3.33 16.94 -2.50
CA ALA A 60 -4.08 16.88 -3.76
C ALA A 60 -4.13 18.23 -4.49
N LYS A 61 -4.07 19.36 -3.78
CA LYS A 61 -4.03 20.70 -4.38
C LYS A 61 -2.70 20.96 -5.10
N ASP A 62 -1.58 20.53 -4.49
CA ASP A 62 -0.25 20.70 -5.08
C ASP A 62 -0.13 19.87 -6.37
N VAL A 63 -0.67 18.64 -6.38
CA VAL A 63 -0.76 17.82 -7.59
C VAL A 63 -1.63 18.48 -8.66
N SER A 64 -2.80 18.99 -8.28
CA SER A 64 -3.71 19.66 -9.22
C SER A 64 -3.07 20.93 -9.81
N ALA A 65 -2.35 21.72 -9.02
CA ALA A 65 -1.62 22.89 -9.48
C ALA A 65 -0.51 22.52 -10.49
N PHE A 66 0.28 21.48 -10.15
CA PHE A 66 1.31 20.95 -11.04
C PHE A 66 0.74 20.49 -12.40
N LEU A 67 -0.39 19.79 -12.39
CA LEU A 67 -1.05 19.34 -13.63
C LEU A 67 -1.58 20.51 -14.45
N ALA A 68 -2.09 21.55 -13.80
CA ALA A 68 -2.55 22.77 -14.48
C ALA A 68 -1.39 23.54 -15.17
N GLU A 69 -0.21 23.61 -14.52
CA GLU A 69 1.00 24.21 -15.11
C GLU A 69 1.55 23.41 -16.30
N ASN A 70 1.29 22.10 -16.32
CA ASN A 70 1.76 21.18 -17.36
C ASN A 70 0.64 20.70 -18.30
N ARG A 71 -0.42 21.50 -18.44
CA ARG A 71 -1.60 21.16 -19.24
C ARG A 71 -1.23 20.74 -20.66
N GLY A 72 -1.74 19.59 -21.10
CA GLY A 72 -1.51 19.03 -22.44
C GLY A 72 -0.10 18.45 -22.65
N LYS A 73 0.78 18.47 -21.64
CA LYS A 73 2.10 17.85 -21.70
C LYS A 73 2.05 16.42 -21.20
N ALA A 74 3.00 15.60 -21.66
CA ALA A 74 3.19 14.28 -21.07
C ALA A 74 3.65 14.42 -19.61
N VAL A 75 3.11 13.56 -18.72
CA VAL A 75 3.42 13.53 -17.29
C VAL A 75 3.91 12.13 -16.90
N ASN A 76 5.07 12.07 -16.24
CA ASN A 76 5.58 10.87 -15.60
C ASN A 76 5.39 10.98 -14.10
N ILE A 77 4.60 10.04 -13.54
CA ILE A 77 4.42 9.92 -12.09
C ILE A 77 5.34 8.82 -11.59
N LYS A 78 6.19 9.13 -10.62
CA LYS A 78 7.02 8.16 -9.91
C LYS A 78 6.41 7.89 -8.54
N ILE A 79 6.21 6.64 -8.19
CA ILE A 79 5.47 6.25 -6.98
C ILE A 79 6.36 5.40 -6.08
N ASN A 80 6.48 5.85 -4.81
CA ASN A 80 7.00 5.11 -3.68
C ASN A 80 6.25 5.56 -2.43
N SER A 81 5.03 5.05 -2.24
CA SER A 81 4.10 5.57 -1.24
C SER A 81 3.33 4.45 -0.53
N PRO A 82 3.19 4.53 0.80
CA PRO A 82 2.36 3.61 1.58
C PRO A 82 0.85 3.84 1.38
N GLY A 83 0.44 4.90 0.68
CA GLY A 83 -0.95 5.35 0.61
C GLY A 83 -1.25 6.45 1.62
N GLY A 84 -2.47 6.54 2.12
CA GLY A 84 -2.89 7.59 3.06
C GLY A 84 -4.38 7.92 2.97
N LEU A 85 -4.74 9.21 2.95
CA LEU A 85 -6.11 9.67 2.97
C LEU A 85 -6.84 9.34 1.66
N VAL A 86 -7.92 8.57 1.77
CA VAL A 86 -8.67 8.04 0.61
C VAL A 86 -9.18 9.16 -0.29
N TYR A 87 -9.77 10.21 0.27
CA TYR A 87 -10.36 11.28 -0.54
C TYR A 87 -9.32 12.17 -1.23
N ASP A 88 -8.16 12.39 -0.61
CA ASP A 88 -7.03 13.06 -1.25
C ASP A 88 -6.53 12.24 -2.44
N GLY A 89 -6.34 10.94 -2.25
CA GLY A 89 -5.93 10.05 -3.34
C GLY A 89 -6.94 9.94 -4.47
N LEU A 90 -8.25 9.91 -4.17
CA LEU A 90 -9.30 9.96 -5.19
C LEU A 90 -9.33 11.30 -5.92
N THR A 91 -9.01 12.40 -5.23
CA THR A 91 -8.89 13.72 -5.87
C THR A 91 -7.70 13.75 -6.83
N ILE A 92 -6.55 13.21 -6.41
CA ILE A 92 -5.37 13.07 -7.28
C ILE A 92 -5.69 12.17 -8.49
N TYR A 93 -6.32 11.02 -8.27
CA TYR A 93 -6.76 10.12 -9.33
C TYR A 93 -7.61 10.86 -10.37
N ASN A 94 -8.64 11.60 -9.93
CA ASN A 94 -9.53 12.34 -10.83
C ASN A 94 -8.80 13.47 -11.56
N SER A 95 -7.86 14.15 -10.91
CA SER A 95 -7.04 15.21 -11.53
C SER A 95 -6.18 14.63 -12.66
N LEU A 96 -5.62 13.43 -12.46
CA LEU A 96 -4.82 12.73 -13.47
C LEU A 96 -5.68 12.24 -14.65
N ILE A 97 -6.85 11.65 -14.38
CA ILE A 97 -7.81 11.23 -15.44
C ILE A 97 -8.28 12.44 -16.27
N SER A 98 -8.37 13.63 -15.66
CA SER A 98 -8.82 14.87 -16.34
C SER A 98 -7.68 15.60 -17.03
N HIS A 99 -6.44 15.12 -16.93
CA HIS A 99 -5.29 15.73 -17.59
C HIS A 99 -5.33 15.50 -19.11
N ASP A 100 -5.12 16.54 -19.90
CA ASP A 100 -5.24 16.49 -21.36
C ASP A 100 -4.03 15.80 -22.06
N GLY A 101 -2.91 15.57 -21.34
CA GLY A 101 -1.69 14.94 -21.87
C GLY A 101 -1.54 13.48 -21.44
N PRO A 102 -0.65 12.72 -22.09
CA PRO A 102 -0.37 11.33 -21.70
C PRO A 102 0.20 11.23 -20.28
N VAL A 103 -0.30 10.28 -19.50
CA VAL A 103 0.17 10.02 -18.14
C VAL A 103 0.81 8.64 -18.05
N THR A 104 2.04 8.55 -17.57
CA THR A 104 2.73 7.30 -17.28
C THR A 104 3.03 7.23 -15.79
N ALA A 105 2.63 6.15 -15.12
CA ALA A 105 3.03 5.89 -13.74
C ALA A 105 4.16 4.86 -13.70
N THR A 106 5.17 5.12 -12.87
CA THR A 106 6.28 4.20 -12.60
C THR A 106 6.37 3.91 -11.12
N ILE A 107 6.13 2.66 -10.74
CA ILE A 107 6.27 2.21 -9.35
C ILE A 107 7.72 1.82 -9.13
N GLU A 108 8.44 2.60 -8.30
CA GLU A 108 9.88 2.43 -8.07
C GLU A 108 10.20 1.60 -6.82
N GLY A 109 9.42 1.73 -5.77
CA GLY A 109 9.53 0.96 -4.52
C GLY A 109 8.22 0.26 -4.18
N ILE A 110 7.24 1.02 -3.73
CA ILE A 110 5.91 0.49 -3.41
C ILE A 110 4.80 1.45 -3.84
N ALA A 111 3.69 0.89 -4.33
CA ALA A 111 2.43 1.59 -4.46
C ALA A 111 1.38 0.86 -3.60
N ALA A 112 1.20 1.30 -2.35
CA ALA A 112 0.28 0.65 -1.43
C ALA A 112 -1.02 1.44 -1.25
N SER A 113 -2.11 0.74 -0.93
CA SER A 113 -3.37 1.36 -0.55
C SER A 113 -3.84 2.36 -1.62
N ILE A 114 -4.19 3.59 -1.23
CA ILE A 114 -4.68 4.61 -2.15
C ILE A 114 -3.62 5.06 -3.19
N ALA A 115 -2.33 4.86 -2.94
CA ALA A 115 -1.29 5.12 -3.94
C ALA A 115 -1.38 4.16 -5.13
N SER A 116 -1.84 2.93 -4.93
CA SER A 116 -2.11 2.00 -6.04
C SER A 116 -3.31 2.43 -6.87
N ILE A 117 -4.32 3.08 -6.28
CA ILE A 117 -5.43 3.71 -7.01
C ILE A 117 -4.94 4.88 -7.88
N ILE A 118 -4.04 5.71 -7.34
CA ILE A 118 -3.43 6.81 -8.10
C ILE A 118 -2.71 6.26 -9.34
N ALA A 119 -1.99 5.15 -9.21
CA ALA A 119 -1.33 4.50 -10.34
C ALA A 119 -2.34 4.07 -11.44
N MET A 120 -3.56 3.68 -11.06
CA MET A 120 -4.60 3.26 -12.04
C MET A 120 -5.12 4.41 -12.91
N ALA A 121 -4.84 5.67 -12.55
CA ALA A 121 -5.21 6.81 -13.36
C ALA A 121 -4.33 6.97 -14.61
N ALA A 122 -3.16 6.35 -14.64
CA ALA A 122 -2.23 6.48 -15.75
C ALA A 122 -2.66 5.65 -16.98
N ASP A 123 -2.39 6.19 -18.18
CA ASP A 123 -2.55 5.46 -19.44
C ASP A 123 -1.66 4.23 -19.47
N LYS A 124 -0.43 4.36 -18.96
CA LYS A 124 0.54 3.28 -18.83
C LYS A 124 1.11 3.18 -17.41
N VAL A 125 1.02 2.00 -16.83
CA VAL A 125 1.60 1.69 -15.49
C VAL A 125 2.81 0.79 -15.67
N ARG A 126 3.97 1.25 -15.17
CA ARG A 126 5.24 0.51 -15.19
C ARG A 126 5.66 0.23 -13.76
N MET A 127 6.29 -0.90 -13.52
CA MET A 127 6.75 -1.28 -12.20
C MET A 127 8.16 -1.84 -12.26
N SER A 128 9.03 -1.40 -11.38
CA SER A 128 10.35 -1.99 -11.22
C SER A 128 10.22 -3.47 -10.84
N ALA A 129 11.06 -4.33 -11.40
CA ALA A 129 11.08 -5.76 -11.08
C ALA A 129 11.30 -6.07 -9.59
N VAL A 130 11.80 -5.09 -8.82
CA VAL A 130 12.03 -5.20 -7.36
C VAL A 130 11.03 -4.37 -6.54
N ALA A 131 10.03 -3.78 -7.19
CA ALA A 131 8.98 -3.02 -6.52
C ALA A 131 7.80 -3.92 -6.13
N SER A 132 6.90 -3.37 -5.33
CA SER A 132 5.68 -4.03 -4.88
C SER A 132 4.44 -3.15 -5.10
N MET A 133 3.29 -3.77 -5.27
CA MET A 133 1.99 -3.10 -5.23
C MET A 133 1.11 -3.80 -4.19
N MET A 134 0.42 -3.02 -3.34
CA MET A 134 -0.47 -3.57 -2.32
C MET A 134 -1.87 -2.97 -2.46
N VAL A 135 -2.85 -3.83 -2.55
CA VAL A 135 -4.27 -3.46 -2.62
C VAL A 135 -4.99 -4.00 -1.41
N HIS A 136 -5.77 -3.16 -0.73
CA HIS A 136 -6.57 -3.56 0.41
C HIS A 136 -7.86 -2.74 0.51
N ARG A 137 -8.77 -3.17 1.40
CA ARG A 137 -10.00 -2.43 1.68
C ARG A 137 -9.70 -1.16 2.47
N ALA A 138 -10.62 -0.20 2.37
CA ALA A 138 -10.54 1.02 3.16
C ALA A 138 -10.53 0.70 4.66
N ILE A 139 -9.67 1.42 5.39
CA ILE A 139 -9.59 1.37 6.86
C ILE A 139 -10.13 2.69 7.40
N GLY A 140 -10.93 2.63 8.44
CA GLY A 140 -11.45 3.79 9.15
C GLY A 140 -11.46 3.59 10.64
N VAL A 141 -11.47 4.68 11.39
CA VAL A 141 -11.69 4.71 12.84
C VAL A 141 -13.06 5.29 13.09
N CYS A 142 -13.89 4.56 13.83
CA CYS A 142 -15.25 4.97 14.16
C CYS A 142 -15.44 4.92 15.67
N ILE A 143 -16.10 5.93 16.20
CA ILE A 143 -16.42 6.05 17.62
C ILE A 143 -17.89 6.41 17.74
N GLY A 144 -18.64 5.66 18.51
CA GLY A 144 -20.06 5.91 18.68
C GLY A 144 -20.81 4.72 19.27
N ASN A 145 -22.14 4.75 19.15
CA ASN A 145 -23.02 3.65 19.53
C ASN A 145 -23.20 2.62 18.38
N GLU A 146 -24.10 1.65 18.56
CA GLU A 146 -24.33 0.59 17.56
C GLU A 146 -24.71 1.15 16.18
N SER A 147 -25.61 2.15 16.13
CA SER A 147 -26.04 2.78 14.89
C SER A 147 -24.87 3.46 14.17
N ASP A 148 -24.00 4.16 14.93
CA ASP A 148 -22.81 4.83 14.38
C ASP A 148 -21.83 3.81 13.76
N MET A 149 -21.71 2.62 14.39
CA MET A 149 -20.87 1.53 13.86
C MET A 149 -21.44 0.95 12.56
N GLU A 150 -22.77 0.80 12.48
CA GLU A 150 -23.44 0.33 11.27
C GLU A 150 -23.29 1.32 10.12
N ASP A 151 -23.45 2.61 10.38
CA ASP A 151 -23.24 3.68 9.40
C ASP A 151 -21.78 3.71 8.92
N CYS A 152 -20.83 3.56 9.82
CA CYS A 152 -19.41 3.47 9.48
C CYS A 152 -19.12 2.24 8.60
N ARG A 153 -19.69 1.10 8.92
CA ARG A 153 -19.58 -0.11 8.10
C ARG A 153 -20.13 0.11 6.69
N ALA A 154 -21.28 0.75 6.58
CA ALA A 154 -21.92 1.05 5.29
C ALA A 154 -21.07 2.04 4.47
N TRP A 155 -20.50 3.04 5.12
CA TRP A 155 -19.59 4.01 4.50
C TRP A 155 -18.33 3.34 3.97
N LEU A 156 -17.63 2.51 4.76
CA LEU A 156 -16.45 1.76 4.32
C LEU A 156 -16.77 0.82 3.16
N ALA A 157 -17.91 0.13 3.21
CA ALA A 157 -18.35 -0.73 2.10
C ALA A 157 -18.60 0.06 0.80
N THR A 158 -19.08 1.31 0.90
CA THR A 158 -19.23 2.20 -0.25
C THR A 158 -17.89 2.58 -0.86
N ILE A 159 -16.90 2.92 -0.03
CA ILE A 159 -15.53 3.18 -0.49
C ILE A 159 -14.94 1.94 -1.16
N ASP A 160 -15.03 0.78 -0.53
CA ASP A 160 -14.51 -0.47 -1.08
C ASP A 160 -15.08 -0.76 -2.47
N LYS A 161 -16.38 -0.52 -2.67
CA LYS A 161 -17.04 -0.63 -3.97
C LYS A 161 -16.47 0.36 -4.99
N GLN A 162 -16.23 1.61 -4.59
CA GLN A 162 -15.64 2.62 -5.48
C GLN A 162 -14.22 2.22 -5.91
N LEU A 163 -13.35 1.83 -4.96
CA LEU A 163 -11.99 1.42 -5.22
C LEU A 163 -11.93 0.16 -6.09
N SER A 164 -12.78 -0.84 -5.82
CA SER A 164 -12.85 -2.06 -6.64
C SER A 164 -13.28 -1.78 -8.08
N ASN A 165 -14.12 -0.78 -8.33
CA ASN A 165 -14.51 -0.35 -9.67
C ASN A 165 -13.35 0.33 -10.42
N VAL A 166 -12.51 1.11 -9.73
CA VAL A 166 -11.29 1.71 -10.33
C VAL A 166 -10.36 0.61 -10.84
N TYR A 167 -10.03 -0.37 -9.99
CA TYR A 167 -9.22 -1.51 -10.43
C TYR A 167 -9.87 -2.30 -11.56
N ALA A 168 -11.19 -2.54 -11.49
CA ALA A 168 -11.93 -3.24 -12.53
C ALA A 168 -11.85 -2.52 -13.88
N GLY A 169 -11.95 -1.18 -13.87
CA GLY A 169 -11.81 -0.34 -15.07
C GLY A 169 -10.43 -0.48 -15.72
N LYS A 170 -9.36 -0.45 -14.93
CA LYS A 170 -7.98 -0.60 -15.42
C LYS A 170 -7.68 -2.01 -15.91
N THR A 171 -8.08 -3.03 -15.14
CA THR A 171 -7.69 -4.44 -15.41
C THR A 171 -8.61 -5.16 -16.40
N GLY A 172 -9.80 -4.63 -16.63
CA GLY A 172 -10.87 -5.33 -17.37
C GLY A 172 -11.45 -6.55 -16.64
N ARG A 173 -11.10 -6.74 -15.34
CA ARG A 173 -11.63 -7.81 -14.50
C ARG A 173 -12.94 -7.38 -13.84
N LYS A 174 -13.69 -8.34 -13.28
CA LYS A 174 -14.90 -8.01 -12.51
C LYS A 174 -14.54 -7.29 -11.21
N ALA A 175 -15.33 -6.29 -10.81
CA ALA A 175 -15.15 -5.59 -9.54
C ALA A 175 -15.18 -6.55 -8.33
N SER A 176 -15.95 -7.65 -8.38
CA SER A 176 -15.94 -8.69 -7.34
C SER A 176 -14.59 -9.36 -7.20
N THR A 177 -13.89 -9.66 -8.30
CA THR A 177 -12.53 -10.23 -8.29
C THR A 177 -11.54 -9.23 -7.66
N MET A 178 -11.66 -7.94 -8.00
CA MET A 178 -10.81 -6.90 -7.40
C MET A 178 -11.11 -6.72 -5.92
N LEU A 179 -12.37 -6.80 -5.51
CA LEU A 179 -12.75 -6.79 -4.10
C LEU A 179 -12.18 -8.00 -3.34
N ASP A 180 -12.08 -9.17 -3.98
CA ASP A 180 -11.44 -10.34 -3.38
C ASP A 180 -9.92 -10.15 -3.20
N TYR A 181 -9.23 -9.54 -4.15
CA TYR A 181 -7.84 -9.11 -3.95
C TYR A 181 -7.71 -8.07 -2.81
N MET A 182 -8.63 -7.10 -2.73
CA MET A 182 -8.64 -6.11 -1.65
C MET A 182 -8.89 -6.73 -0.27
N LYS A 183 -9.65 -7.83 -0.18
CA LYS A 183 -9.83 -8.60 1.06
C LYS A 183 -8.56 -9.38 1.41
N GLY A 184 -7.95 -10.01 0.41
CA GLY A 184 -6.80 -10.90 0.59
C GLY A 184 -7.06 -12.00 1.62
N ASN A 185 -5.99 -12.57 2.14
CA ASN A 185 -6.09 -13.59 3.19
C ASN A 185 -6.24 -12.99 4.60
N VAL A 186 -5.69 -11.78 4.83
CA VAL A 186 -5.76 -11.07 6.13
C VAL A 186 -6.13 -9.60 5.90
N ASP A 187 -5.25 -8.79 5.30
CA ASP A 187 -5.41 -7.34 5.15
C ASP A 187 -5.10 -6.84 3.73
N GLY A 188 -5.52 -7.59 2.71
CA GLY A 188 -5.28 -7.24 1.32
C GLY A 188 -4.32 -8.19 0.62
N THR A 189 -3.89 -7.80 -0.57
CA THR A 189 -2.97 -8.59 -1.41
C THR A 189 -1.75 -7.75 -1.75
N LEU A 190 -0.57 -8.28 -1.47
CA LEU A 190 0.71 -7.76 -1.93
C LEU A 190 1.08 -8.46 -3.24
N PHE A 191 1.38 -7.70 -4.27
CA PHE A 191 1.81 -8.16 -5.57
C PHE A 191 3.28 -7.81 -5.78
N ASP A 192 4.08 -8.78 -6.19
CA ASP A 192 5.34 -8.53 -6.87
C ASP A 192 5.07 -8.07 -8.32
N ALA A 193 6.13 -7.74 -9.06
CA ALA A 193 5.97 -7.21 -10.41
C ALA A 193 5.31 -8.20 -11.37
N GLN A 194 5.60 -9.50 -11.26
CA GLN A 194 5.02 -10.51 -12.14
C GLN A 194 3.54 -10.74 -11.81
N ALA A 195 3.20 -10.90 -10.54
CA ALA A 195 1.81 -11.06 -10.10
C ALA A 195 0.95 -9.82 -10.45
N ALA A 196 1.52 -8.61 -10.34
CA ALA A 196 0.84 -7.38 -10.74
C ALA A 196 0.58 -7.34 -12.26
N LEU A 197 1.54 -7.79 -13.08
CA LEU A 197 1.38 -7.91 -14.53
C LEU A 197 0.30 -8.94 -14.89
N ASP A 198 0.34 -10.12 -14.29
CA ASP A 198 -0.64 -11.19 -14.50
C ASP A 198 -2.07 -10.78 -14.07
N ALA A 199 -2.15 -9.97 -13.00
CA ALA A 199 -3.39 -9.36 -12.55
C ALA A 199 -3.85 -8.20 -13.45
N LYS A 200 -3.04 -7.74 -14.40
CA LYS A 200 -3.25 -6.57 -15.27
C LYS A 200 -3.33 -5.24 -14.49
N LEU A 201 -2.72 -5.18 -13.32
CA LEU A 201 -2.58 -3.96 -12.54
C LEU A 201 -1.48 -3.06 -13.09
N ILE A 202 -0.53 -3.66 -13.84
CA ILE A 202 0.53 -2.94 -14.55
C ILE A 202 0.60 -3.40 -16.00
N ASP A 203 1.23 -2.58 -16.83
CA ASP A 203 1.38 -2.81 -18.27
C ASP A 203 2.80 -3.28 -18.65
N GLU A 204 3.82 -2.99 -17.81
CA GLU A 204 5.21 -3.29 -18.12
C GLU A 204 6.05 -3.47 -16.85
N ILE A 205 6.93 -4.47 -16.84
CA ILE A 205 7.97 -4.64 -15.82
C ILE A 205 9.25 -3.99 -16.30
N ILE A 206 9.83 -3.10 -15.49
CA ILE A 206 11.15 -2.51 -15.73
C ILE A 206 12.19 -3.48 -15.18
N PRO A 207 13.04 -4.08 -16.06
CA PRO A 207 13.99 -5.11 -15.65
C PRO A 207 15.11 -4.53 -14.77
N VAL A 208 15.73 -5.37 -13.94
CA VAL A 208 16.96 -5.02 -13.20
C VAL A 208 18.14 -4.74 -14.16
N ARG A 209 19.05 -3.90 -13.70
CA ARG A 209 20.22 -3.53 -14.51
C ARG A 209 21.10 -4.78 -14.75
N GLY A 210 21.20 -5.21 -15.98
CA GLY A 210 21.92 -6.44 -16.39
C GLY A 210 21.12 -7.29 -17.36
N ASP A 211 19.80 -7.29 -17.23
CA ASP A 211 18.92 -8.04 -18.14
C ASP A 211 18.71 -7.34 -19.49
N LYS A 212 19.09 -6.07 -19.62
CA LYS A 212 19.01 -5.30 -20.87
C LYS A 212 19.81 -5.92 -22.04
N LYS A 213 20.74 -6.86 -21.77
CA LYS A 213 21.53 -7.54 -22.80
C LYS A 213 20.94 -8.87 -23.26
N LYS A 214 19.92 -9.43 -22.59
CA LYS A 214 19.35 -10.75 -22.93
C LYS A 214 18.14 -10.70 -23.87
N ASN A 215 17.46 -9.57 -24.00
CA ASN A 215 16.26 -9.47 -24.82
C ASN A 215 16.50 -9.36 -26.35
N ALA A 216 17.75 -9.57 -26.83
CA ALA A 216 18.05 -9.57 -28.26
C ALA A 216 18.20 -10.97 -28.87
N LYS A 217 18.26 -12.04 -28.11
CA LYS A 217 18.22 -13.43 -28.55
C LYS A 217 18.04 -14.34 -27.33
N ASN A 218 16.92 -15.02 -27.21
CA ASN A 218 16.75 -16.43 -26.90
C ASN A 218 15.42 -16.64 -26.18
N GLU A 219 14.51 -17.29 -26.88
CA GLU A 219 13.66 -18.30 -26.25
C GLU A 219 14.59 -19.34 -25.63
N VAL A 220 14.78 -19.30 -24.32
CA VAL A 220 15.39 -20.37 -23.56
C VAL A 220 14.34 -20.87 -22.60
N GLU A 221 13.89 -22.11 -22.82
CA GLU A 221 13.24 -22.93 -21.81
C GLU A 221 14.06 -22.85 -20.53
N THR A 222 13.58 -22.11 -19.54
CA THR A 222 14.08 -22.23 -18.18
C THR A 222 13.51 -23.51 -17.60
N LYS A 223 14.33 -24.55 -17.55
CA LYS A 223 14.10 -25.64 -16.62
C LYS A 223 14.11 -25.04 -15.22
N ILE A 224 12.97 -25.08 -14.56
CA ILE A 224 12.84 -24.82 -13.14
C ILE A 224 13.41 -26.08 -12.46
N GLU A 225 14.68 -26.04 -12.07
CA GLU A 225 15.25 -27.00 -11.14
C GLU A 225 15.04 -26.48 -9.73
N ASP A 226 14.25 -27.23 -8.95
CA ASP A 226 14.11 -27.20 -7.50
C ASP A 226 13.73 -25.83 -6.85
N VAL A 227 12.48 -25.41 -7.05
CA VAL A 227 11.82 -24.56 -6.07
C VAL A 227 11.28 -25.47 -4.96
N PRO A 228 11.69 -25.28 -3.68
CA PRO A 228 11.10 -26.06 -2.58
C PRO A 228 9.57 -25.89 -2.58
N ASP A 229 8.85 -26.99 -2.32
CA ASP A 229 7.39 -27.02 -2.23
C ASP A 229 6.91 -25.90 -1.29
N GLU A 230 5.96 -25.08 -1.73
CA GLU A 230 5.36 -23.99 -0.95
C GLU A 230 4.95 -24.45 0.47
N THR A 231 4.61 -25.73 0.63
CA THR A 231 4.28 -26.36 1.91
C THR A 231 5.50 -26.48 2.83
N GLU A 232 6.70 -26.71 2.32
CA GLU A 232 7.93 -26.80 3.13
C GLU A 232 8.37 -25.41 3.59
N VAL A 233 8.35 -24.40 2.71
CA VAL A 233 8.69 -23.01 3.04
C VAL A 233 7.70 -22.44 4.06
N ARG A 234 6.41 -22.75 3.92
CA ARG A 234 5.37 -22.35 4.86
C ARG A 234 5.56 -23.00 6.24
N ASN A 235 5.88 -24.27 6.28
CA ASN A 235 6.15 -25.01 7.53
C ASN A 235 7.41 -24.50 8.25
N GLU A 236 8.43 -24.09 7.55
CA GLU A 236 9.63 -23.49 8.15
C GLU A 236 9.36 -22.07 8.67
N LEU A 237 8.57 -21.28 7.95
CA LEU A 237 8.15 -19.94 8.37
C LEU A 237 7.27 -20.00 9.62
N ASP A 238 6.30 -20.92 9.67
CA ASP A 238 5.42 -21.13 10.82
C ASP A 238 6.19 -21.62 12.06
N LYS A 239 7.19 -22.50 11.89
CA LYS A 239 8.10 -22.91 12.97
C LYS A 239 8.94 -21.75 13.50
N SER A 240 9.45 -20.91 12.63
CA SER A 240 10.25 -19.73 13.00
C SER A 240 9.39 -18.71 13.76
N LEU A 241 8.19 -18.45 13.28
CA LEU A 241 7.25 -17.51 13.91
C LEU A 241 6.77 -17.99 15.29
N ALA A 242 6.49 -19.30 15.41
CA ALA A 242 6.13 -19.93 16.67
C ALA A 242 7.27 -19.86 17.71
N ALA A 243 8.52 -20.07 17.27
CA ALA A 243 9.69 -19.99 18.14
C ALA A 243 9.95 -18.56 18.63
N GLU A 244 9.76 -17.55 17.76
CA GLU A 244 9.90 -16.14 18.14
C GLU A 244 8.78 -15.68 19.09
N THR A 245 7.56 -16.10 18.85
CA THR A 245 6.41 -15.84 19.73
C THR A 245 6.61 -16.47 21.09
N HIS A 246 7.10 -17.72 21.14
CA HIS A 246 7.41 -18.40 22.39
C HIS A 246 8.52 -17.68 23.19
N ARG A 247 9.58 -17.19 22.51
CA ARG A 247 10.63 -16.37 23.14
C ARG A 247 10.09 -15.05 23.72
N LYS A 248 9.18 -14.38 23.02
CA LYS A 248 8.54 -13.14 23.51
C LYS A 248 7.70 -13.42 24.77
N ILE A 249 6.89 -14.49 24.76
CA ILE A 249 6.07 -14.90 25.91
C ILE A 249 6.95 -15.24 27.12
N MET A 250 8.04 -15.96 26.92
CA MET A 250 8.96 -16.34 28.01
C MET A 250 9.68 -15.13 28.60
N LYS A 251 10.09 -14.15 27.76
CA LYS A 251 10.66 -12.87 28.24
C LYS A 251 9.64 -12.08 29.05
N GLN A 252 8.38 -12.01 28.63
CA GLN A 252 7.33 -11.31 29.39
C GLN A 252 7.04 -12.00 30.72
N LYS A 253 6.99 -13.33 30.76
CA LYS A 253 6.81 -14.10 32.00
C LYS A 253 7.99 -13.91 32.98
N ALA A 254 9.21 -13.87 32.47
CA ALA A 254 10.41 -13.62 33.29
C ALA A 254 10.41 -12.20 33.87
N SER A 255 10.06 -11.20 33.05
CA SER A 255 9.92 -9.79 33.51
C SER A 255 8.78 -9.61 34.54
N ALA A 256 7.65 -10.30 34.34
CA ALA A 256 6.56 -10.28 35.29
C ALA A 256 6.93 -10.93 36.64
N ARG A 257 7.69 -12.03 36.63
CA ARG A 257 8.23 -12.66 37.84
C ARG A 257 9.20 -11.77 38.61
N LEU A 258 10.11 -11.08 37.90
CA LEU A 258 11.02 -10.10 38.52
C LEU A 258 10.27 -8.97 39.22
N ARG A 259 9.22 -8.42 38.60
CA ARG A 259 8.38 -7.38 39.23
C ARG A 259 7.63 -7.86 40.45
N VAL A 260 7.20 -9.12 40.48
CA VAL A 260 6.52 -9.68 41.67
C VAL A 260 7.50 -9.86 42.81
N LEU A 261 8.76 -10.23 42.58
CA LEU A 261 9.81 -10.33 43.59
C LEU A 261 10.23 -8.97 44.12
N GLU A 262 10.28 -7.91 43.29
CA GLU A 262 10.56 -6.53 43.73
C GLU A 262 9.42 -5.93 44.60
N VAL A 263 8.18 -6.36 44.42
CA VAL A 263 7.02 -5.87 45.21
C VAL A 263 6.85 -6.67 46.51
N SER A 264 7.31 -7.91 46.58
CA SER A 264 7.19 -8.77 47.79
C SER A 264 8.29 -8.55 48.83
N GLY A 265 9.32 -7.75 48.53
CA GLY A 265 10.29 -7.28 49.55
C GLY A 265 11.13 -8.40 50.18
N GLU A 266 11.36 -9.53 49.48
CA GLU A 266 12.29 -10.60 49.83
C GLU A 266 13.40 -10.72 48.82
#